data_6bfafb38b215547b4193d2eaef3046f1
#
_entry.id   6bfafb38b215547b4193d2eaef3046f1
#
_cell.length_a   1.000
_cell.length_b   1.000
_cell.length_c   1.000
_cell.angle_alpha   90.00
_cell.angle_beta   90.00
_cell.angle_gamma   90.00
#
_symmetry.space_group_name_H-M   'P 1'
#
loop_
_entity.id
_entity.type
_entity.pdbx_description
1 polymer ?
#
loop_
_entity_poly.entity_id
_entity_poly.type
_entity_poly.pdbx_seq_one_letter_code
_entity_poly.pdbx_strand_id
1 'polypeptide(L)'
;MPILMEELSSKSNSRSSQTYIVITTFLSLFALVGFAFYGLPFFFDFMAREYGWSRTVITSGNALGKLLVGPLFGFIAGWLIDKYGPRRLMMAGVLMMGTALIGLSFADSLGLFYLFYIFNALGYVCGGPLPCQVLISRWFDKNRGKAMGIAYLGIGAGGALVPLIAAGLEKNYGWHNSLAALGVMVVLIAFPMVWFIKGSSSARSNPEIREPAIPIRSILTNRNFYLLGIGSMCAIGVVGGVNQHLKLYLRDLDFTQSQAAHIISLVLLSSLAGRLLMGWLADIFHRKHVMILIYLIVATAVPLLLVNDFPGRIYIFAVIFGIGLGGDYMIIPLMAGDLFGVRALGRTMGIILVADGVAESLFPMFLGAMHDIHKNYTLGFVILICVALAGALIVSFLPKTGKAGN
;
A
#
# COMPACT_ATOMS: atom_id res chain seq x y z
N MET A 1 27.49 -36.58 11.91
CA MET A 1 26.66 -36.73 10.71
C MET A 1 25.17 -36.53 10.97
N PRO A 2 24.52 -37.05 12.04
CA PRO A 2 23.10 -36.78 12.33
C PRO A 2 22.77 -35.30 12.58
N ILE A 3 23.59 -34.59 13.36
CA ILE A 3 23.39 -33.16 13.71
C ILE A 3 23.44 -32.25 12.46
N LEU A 4 24.34 -32.53 11.52
CA LEU A 4 24.46 -31.76 10.28
C LEU A 4 23.24 -31.97 9.34
N MET A 5 22.71 -33.19 9.32
CA MET A 5 21.49 -33.50 8.57
C MET A 5 20.24 -32.86 9.19
N GLU A 6 20.18 -32.78 10.52
CA GLU A 6 19.08 -32.12 11.25
C GLU A 6 19.11 -30.59 11.05
N GLU A 7 20.30 -29.96 11.07
CA GLU A 7 20.48 -28.55 10.74
C GLU A 7 20.14 -28.22 9.27
N LEU A 8 20.54 -29.08 8.32
CA LEU A 8 20.21 -28.89 6.89
C LEU A 8 18.72 -29.07 6.64
N SER A 9 18.07 -30.04 7.28
CA SER A 9 16.61 -30.25 7.23
C SER A 9 15.84 -29.08 7.86
N SER A 10 16.29 -28.56 8.99
CA SER A 10 15.72 -27.39 9.67
C SER A 10 15.85 -26.12 8.82
N LYS A 11 17.02 -25.86 8.19
CA LYS A 11 17.23 -24.74 7.28
C LYS A 11 16.41 -24.85 5.99
N SER A 12 16.26 -26.04 5.42
CA SER A 12 15.44 -26.30 4.25
C SER A 12 13.94 -26.03 4.53
N ASN A 13 13.44 -26.51 5.68
CA ASN A 13 12.07 -26.32 6.09
C ASN A 13 11.75 -24.83 6.40
N SER A 14 12.72 -24.09 6.94
CA SER A 14 12.62 -22.65 7.17
C SER A 14 12.53 -21.86 5.87
N ARG A 15 13.38 -22.18 4.86
CA ARG A 15 13.35 -21.50 3.56
C ARG A 15 12.06 -21.76 2.79
N SER A 16 11.57 -22.98 2.78
CA SER A 16 10.27 -23.33 2.16
C SER A 16 9.13 -22.53 2.79
N SER A 17 9.12 -22.41 4.12
CA SER A 17 8.12 -21.61 4.84
C SER A 17 8.21 -20.10 4.52
N GLN A 18 9.41 -19.55 4.43
CA GLN A 18 9.61 -18.15 4.06
C GLN A 18 9.13 -17.84 2.64
N THR A 19 9.44 -18.71 1.67
CA THR A 19 8.96 -18.59 0.29
C THR A 19 7.42 -18.63 0.25
N TYR A 20 6.81 -19.55 1.01
CA TYR A 20 5.35 -19.64 1.12
C TYR A 20 4.74 -18.32 1.66
N ILE A 21 5.35 -17.70 2.66
CA ILE A 21 4.88 -16.42 3.22
C ILE A 21 4.94 -15.29 2.18
N VAL A 22 6.03 -15.21 1.38
CA VAL A 22 6.13 -14.19 0.32
C VAL A 22 5.08 -14.41 -0.75
N ILE A 23 4.87 -15.64 -1.19
CA ILE A 23 3.82 -15.98 -2.17
C ILE A 23 2.43 -15.65 -1.61
N THR A 24 2.16 -16.02 -0.37
CA THR A 24 0.87 -15.73 0.29
C THR A 24 0.61 -14.24 0.38
N THR A 25 1.61 -13.45 0.80
CA THR A 25 1.45 -11.99 0.89
C THR A 25 1.33 -11.33 -0.48
N PHE A 26 2.07 -11.81 -1.49
CA PHE A 26 1.91 -11.39 -2.88
C PHE A 26 0.48 -11.63 -3.39
N LEU A 27 -0.02 -12.87 -3.25
CA LEU A 27 -1.35 -13.24 -3.73
C LEU A 27 -2.47 -12.55 -2.93
N SER A 28 -2.27 -12.33 -1.63
CA SER A 28 -3.22 -11.57 -0.81
C SER A 28 -3.29 -10.11 -1.25
N LEU A 29 -2.16 -9.46 -1.49
CA LEU A 29 -2.11 -8.08 -1.99
C LEU A 29 -2.64 -7.98 -3.43
N PHE A 30 -2.30 -8.95 -4.28
CA PHE A 30 -2.87 -9.05 -5.62
C PHE A 30 -4.40 -9.14 -5.59
N ALA A 31 -4.94 -10.03 -4.76
CA ALA A 31 -6.37 -10.25 -4.68
C ALA A 31 -7.09 -9.07 -4.00
N LEU A 32 -6.68 -8.68 -2.79
CA LEU A 32 -7.39 -7.66 -2.02
C LEU A 32 -7.25 -6.27 -2.64
N VAL A 33 -6.05 -5.89 -3.07
CA VAL A 33 -5.86 -4.57 -3.68
C VAL A 33 -6.29 -4.59 -5.15
N GLY A 34 -5.95 -5.65 -5.89
CA GLY A 34 -6.31 -5.78 -7.29
C GLY A 34 -7.82 -5.75 -7.52
N PHE A 35 -8.55 -6.66 -6.89
CA PHE A 35 -10.00 -6.79 -7.14
C PHE A 35 -10.82 -5.67 -6.51
N ALA A 36 -10.52 -5.27 -5.27
CA ALA A 36 -11.33 -4.29 -4.57
C ALA A 36 -10.96 -2.84 -4.88
N PHE A 37 -9.67 -2.53 -5.04
CA PHE A 37 -9.22 -1.15 -5.25
C PHE A 37 -9.14 -0.79 -6.73
N TYR A 38 -8.69 -1.71 -7.60
CA TYR A 38 -8.55 -1.47 -9.02
C TYR A 38 -9.68 -2.08 -9.86
N GLY A 39 -10.26 -3.21 -9.43
CA GLY A 39 -11.34 -3.89 -10.13
C GLY A 39 -12.71 -3.25 -9.91
N LEU A 40 -13.05 -2.91 -8.66
CA LEU A 40 -14.36 -2.31 -8.33
C LEU A 40 -14.67 -1.02 -9.12
N PRO A 41 -13.74 -0.04 -9.25
CA PRO A 41 -14.01 1.17 -10.03
C PRO A 41 -14.34 0.96 -11.50
N PHE A 42 -13.95 -0.18 -12.07
CA PHE A 42 -14.32 -0.56 -13.44
C PHE A 42 -15.85 -0.63 -13.62
N PHE A 43 -16.58 -1.01 -12.57
CA PHE A 43 -18.03 -1.19 -12.61
C PHE A 43 -18.82 0.07 -12.27
N PHE A 44 -18.20 1.16 -11.86
CA PHE A 44 -18.87 2.39 -11.44
C PHE A 44 -19.77 3.01 -12.51
N ASP A 45 -19.34 2.97 -13.78
CA ASP A 45 -20.14 3.51 -14.89
C ASP A 45 -21.40 2.67 -15.15
N PHE A 46 -21.34 1.36 -14.92
CA PHE A 46 -22.51 0.46 -15.05
C PHE A 46 -23.51 0.74 -13.93
N MET A 47 -23.06 0.84 -12.68
CA MET A 47 -23.90 1.22 -11.53
C MET A 47 -24.56 2.59 -11.74
N ALA A 48 -23.79 3.58 -12.24
CA ALA A 48 -24.30 4.91 -12.51
C ALA A 48 -25.44 4.89 -13.54
N ARG A 49 -25.29 4.11 -14.61
CA ARG A 49 -26.30 4.00 -15.68
C ARG A 49 -27.54 3.24 -15.25
N GLU A 50 -27.40 2.17 -14.50
CA GLU A 50 -28.50 1.31 -14.11
C GLU A 50 -29.36 1.92 -13.01
N TYR A 51 -28.70 2.49 -11.96
CA TYR A 51 -29.41 3.03 -10.79
C TYR A 51 -29.63 4.55 -10.85
N GLY A 52 -29.11 5.24 -11.86
CA GLY A 52 -29.22 6.69 -11.97
C GLY A 52 -28.38 7.44 -10.90
N TRP A 53 -27.44 6.77 -10.25
CA TRP A 53 -26.62 7.39 -9.21
C TRP A 53 -25.60 8.34 -9.80
N SER A 54 -25.39 9.50 -9.15
CA SER A 54 -24.36 10.44 -9.58
C SER A 54 -22.95 9.86 -9.37
N ARG A 55 -22.01 10.28 -10.20
CA ARG A 55 -20.58 9.89 -10.05
C ARG A 55 -20.04 10.26 -8.67
N THR A 56 -20.46 11.39 -8.11
CA THR A 56 -20.08 11.83 -6.76
C THR A 56 -20.54 10.81 -5.71
N VAL A 57 -21.77 10.31 -5.78
CA VAL A 57 -22.29 9.29 -4.86
C VAL A 57 -21.47 8.00 -4.95
N ILE A 58 -21.20 7.52 -6.16
CA ILE A 58 -20.47 6.27 -6.35
C ILE A 58 -19.02 6.38 -5.86
N THR A 59 -18.36 7.51 -6.16
CA THR A 59 -16.96 7.73 -5.74
C THR A 59 -16.83 8.08 -4.25
N SER A 60 -17.91 8.54 -3.60
CA SER A 60 -17.91 8.85 -2.16
C SER A 60 -17.64 7.61 -1.28
N GLY A 61 -17.89 6.39 -1.79
CA GLY A 61 -17.50 5.16 -1.13
C GLY A 61 -15.98 5.11 -0.84
N ASN A 62 -15.13 5.55 -1.77
CA ASN A 62 -13.68 5.64 -1.56
C ASN A 62 -13.33 6.64 -0.45
N ALA A 63 -14.01 7.80 -0.43
CA ALA A 63 -13.82 8.79 0.62
C ALA A 63 -14.24 8.24 1.99
N LEU A 64 -15.36 7.51 2.07
CA LEU A 64 -15.80 6.82 3.28
C LEU A 64 -14.75 5.84 3.79
N GLY A 65 -14.16 5.03 2.90
CA GLY A 65 -13.11 4.09 3.25
C GLY A 65 -11.85 4.78 3.79
N LYS A 66 -11.38 5.83 3.12
CA LYS A 66 -10.13 6.53 3.48
C LYS A 66 -10.28 7.46 4.68
N LEU A 67 -11.37 8.21 4.76
CA LEU A 67 -11.52 9.26 5.77
C LEU A 67 -12.24 8.80 7.04
N LEU A 68 -13.04 7.76 6.97
CA LEU A 68 -13.80 7.25 8.11
C LEU A 68 -13.31 5.88 8.56
N VAL A 69 -13.36 4.87 7.68
CA VAL A 69 -13.03 3.48 8.05
C VAL A 69 -11.55 3.33 8.36
N GLY A 70 -10.65 3.91 7.56
CA GLY A 70 -9.20 3.87 7.78
C GLY A 70 -8.84 4.40 9.18
N PRO A 71 -9.15 5.66 9.52
CA PRO A 71 -8.85 6.25 10.81
C PRO A 71 -9.46 5.50 12.01
N LEU A 72 -10.72 5.11 11.92
CA LEU A 72 -11.40 4.44 13.03
C LEU A 72 -10.90 3.01 13.26
N PHE A 73 -10.68 2.25 12.19
CA PHE A 73 -10.40 0.83 12.27
C PHE A 73 -8.93 0.46 12.04
N GLY A 74 -8.11 1.34 11.50
CA GLY A 74 -6.68 1.08 11.28
C GLY A 74 -5.94 0.80 12.58
N PHE A 75 -6.18 1.60 13.62
CA PHE A 75 -5.62 1.37 14.96
C PHE A 75 -6.15 0.06 15.58
N ILE A 76 -7.47 -0.19 15.48
CA ILE A 76 -8.09 -1.41 16.00
C ILE A 76 -7.52 -2.64 15.30
N ALA A 77 -7.37 -2.60 13.97
CA ALA A 77 -6.75 -3.67 13.20
C ALA A 77 -5.30 -3.92 13.63
N GLY A 78 -4.52 -2.86 13.83
CA GLY A 78 -3.16 -2.95 14.35
C GLY A 78 -3.09 -3.62 15.72
N TRP A 79 -3.99 -3.25 16.64
CA TRP A 79 -4.10 -3.87 17.96
C TRP A 79 -4.53 -5.36 17.86
N LEU A 80 -5.49 -5.66 16.99
CA LEU A 80 -5.94 -7.05 16.76
C LEU A 80 -4.81 -7.92 16.19
N ILE A 81 -4.00 -7.37 15.27
CA ILE A 81 -2.82 -8.06 14.71
C ILE A 81 -1.81 -8.38 15.81
N ASP A 82 -1.52 -7.42 16.68
CA ASP A 82 -0.56 -7.63 17.77
C ASP A 82 -1.06 -8.67 18.77
N LYS A 83 -2.37 -8.69 19.07
CA LYS A 83 -3.00 -9.61 20.03
C LYS A 83 -3.25 -11.01 19.47
N TYR A 84 -3.82 -11.11 18.28
CA TYR A 84 -4.31 -12.38 17.71
C TYR A 84 -3.46 -12.91 16.55
N GLY A 85 -2.51 -12.09 16.06
CA GLY A 85 -1.65 -12.37 14.92
C GLY A 85 -2.25 -12.00 13.58
N PRO A 86 -1.40 -11.77 12.56
CA PRO A 86 -1.85 -11.31 11.24
C PRO A 86 -2.72 -12.31 10.49
N ARG A 87 -2.47 -13.63 10.65
CA ARG A 87 -3.21 -14.68 9.95
C ARG A 87 -4.72 -14.60 10.15
N ARG A 88 -5.17 -14.48 11.42
CA ARG A 88 -6.61 -14.47 11.75
C ARG A 88 -7.29 -13.23 11.15
N LEU A 89 -6.61 -12.09 11.23
CA LEU A 89 -7.14 -10.85 10.67
C LEU A 89 -7.19 -10.90 9.15
N MET A 90 -6.16 -11.43 8.49
CA MET A 90 -6.15 -11.62 7.04
C MET A 90 -7.31 -12.52 6.57
N MET A 91 -7.59 -13.63 7.27
CA MET A 91 -8.73 -14.49 6.96
C MET A 91 -10.05 -13.73 7.03
N ALA A 92 -10.27 -12.99 8.11
CA ALA A 92 -11.45 -12.13 8.25
C ALA A 92 -11.53 -11.08 7.14
N GLY A 93 -10.42 -10.39 6.84
CA GLY A 93 -10.34 -9.39 5.78
C GLY A 93 -10.66 -9.94 4.38
N VAL A 94 -10.14 -11.12 4.05
CA VAL A 94 -10.45 -11.80 2.77
C VAL A 94 -11.93 -12.12 2.65
N LEU A 95 -12.55 -12.66 3.71
CA LEU A 95 -13.98 -12.97 3.71
C LEU A 95 -14.84 -11.71 3.63
N MET A 96 -14.50 -10.66 4.39
CA MET A 96 -15.21 -9.38 4.33
C MET A 96 -15.13 -8.76 2.93
N MET A 97 -13.96 -8.81 2.30
CA MET A 97 -13.74 -8.29 0.94
C MET A 97 -14.55 -9.07 -0.10
N GLY A 98 -14.47 -10.41 -0.06
CA GLY A 98 -15.25 -11.25 -0.97
C GLY A 98 -16.75 -11.02 -0.82
N THR A 99 -17.24 -11.01 0.42
CA THR A 99 -18.65 -10.71 0.73
C THR A 99 -19.06 -9.31 0.27
N ALA A 100 -18.16 -8.32 0.40
CA ALA A 100 -18.42 -6.95 -0.04
C ALA A 100 -18.63 -6.87 -1.56
N LEU A 101 -17.76 -7.48 -2.36
CA LEU A 101 -17.88 -7.46 -3.82
C LEU A 101 -19.11 -8.23 -4.30
N ILE A 102 -19.40 -9.39 -3.69
CA ILE A 102 -20.62 -10.14 -3.96
C ILE A 102 -21.84 -9.32 -3.57
N GLY A 103 -21.86 -8.69 -2.39
CA GLY A 103 -22.98 -7.87 -1.95
C GLY A 103 -23.19 -6.62 -2.81
N LEU A 104 -22.11 -5.97 -3.26
CA LEU A 104 -22.18 -4.84 -4.19
C LEU A 104 -22.78 -5.22 -5.55
N SER A 105 -22.65 -6.48 -5.97
CA SER A 105 -23.25 -6.95 -7.22
C SER A 105 -24.79 -7.03 -7.16
N PHE A 106 -25.38 -7.07 -5.95
CA PHE A 106 -26.82 -7.10 -5.71
C PHE A 106 -27.34 -5.81 -5.06
N ALA A 107 -26.49 -4.79 -4.86
CA ALA A 107 -26.84 -3.57 -4.18
C ALA A 107 -27.65 -2.64 -5.12
N ASP A 108 -28.97 -2.66 -4.98
CA ASP A 108 -29.94 -1.85 -5.71
C ASP A 108 -30.28 -0.52 -5.02
N SER A 109 -29.82 -0.33 -3.80
CA SER A 109 -30.05 0.87 -2.99
C SER A 109 -28.75 1.46 -2.46
N LEU A 110 -28.76 2.79 -2.23
CA LEU A 110 -27.61 3.50 -1.65
C LEU A 110 -27.24 2.97 -0.26
N GLY A 111 -28.22 2.53 0.52
CA GLY A 111 -27.99 1.94 1.85
C GLY A 111 -27.15 0.66 1.75
N LEU A 112 -27.52 -0.26 0.84
CA LEU A 112 -26.76 -1.48 0.60
C LEU A 112 -25.39 -1.19 -0.03
N PHE A 113 -25.30 -0.23 -0.96
CA PHE A 113 -24.04 0.21 -1.54
C PHE A 113 -23.06 0.66 -0.47
N TYR A 114 -23.44 1.59 0.43
CA TYR A 114 -22.56 2.05 1.49
C TYR A 114 -22.24 0.96 2.52
N LEU A 115 -23.21 0.11 2.85
CA LEU A 115 -23.01 -1.01 3.75
C LEU A 115 -21.88 -1.93 3.22
N PHE A 116 -21.99 -2.40 1.98
CA PHE A 116 -20.99 -3.28 1.40
C PHE A 116 -19.68 -2.55 1.09
N TYR A 117 -19.72 -1.24 0.83
CA TYR A 117 -18.51 -0.44 0.70
C TYR A 117 -17.74 -0.31 2.03
N ILE A 118 -18.43 -0.22 3.16
CA ILE A 118 -17.81 -0.30 4.50
C ILE A 118 -17.15 -1.68 4.69
N PHE A 119 -17.83 -2.77 4.32
CA PHE A 119 -17.25 -4.12 4.37
C PHE A 119 -16.00 -4.23 3.48
N ASN A 120 -16.03 -3.62 2.30
CA ASN A 120 -14.88 -3.54 1.39
C ASN A 120 -13.70 -2.82 2.05
N ALA A 121 -13.93 -1.66 2.65
CA ALA A 121 -12.91 -0.89 3.35
C ALA A 121 -12.36 -1.62 4.58
N LEU A 122 -13.22 -2.26 5.39
CA LEU A 122 -12.80 -3.10 6.50
C LEU A 122 -11.98 -4.31 6.03
N GLY A 123 -12.41 -4.95 4.94
CA GLY A 123 -11.68 -6.03 4.28
C GLY A 123 -10.26 -5.60 3.87
N TYR A 124 -10.12 -4.41 3.30
CA TYR A 124 -8.82 -3.82 2.96
C TYR A 124 -7.95 -3.56 4.19
N VAL A 125 -8.50 -2.97 5.25
CA VAL A 125 -7.76 -2.69 6.50
C VAL A 125 -7.31 -4.00 7.17
N CYS A 126 -8.18 -5.01 7.21
CA CYS A 126 -7.92 -6.27 7.90
C CYS A 126 -7.09 -7.26 7.10
N GLY A 127 -7.16 -7.26 5.76
CA GLY A 127 -6.50 -8.25 4.91
C GLY A 127 -5.39 -7.71 4.03
N GLY A 128 -5.34 -6.39 3.82
CA GLY A 128 -4.46 -5.72 2.87
C GLY A 128 -3.03 -5.49 3.38
N PRO A 129 -2.44 -4.30 3.10
CA PRO A 129 -1.02 -4.05 3.35
C PRO A 129 -0.59 -4.22 4.82
N LEU A 130 -1.37 -3.72 5.78
CA LEU A 130 -1.00 -3.73 7.20
C LEU A 130 -0.68 -5.13 7.74
N PRO A 131 -1.57 -6.14 7.66
CA PRO A 131 -1.23 -7.47 8.16
C PRO A 131 -0.16 -8.17 7.33
N CYS A 132 -0.04 -7.90 6.03
CA CYS A 132 1.03 -8.43 5.19
C CYS A 132 2.41 -7.91 5.63
N GLN A 133 2.53 -6.62 5.96
CA GLN A 133 3.75 -6.01 6.51
C GLN A 133 4.17 -6.67 7.82
N VAL A 134 3.23 -6.86 8.73
CA VAL A 134 3.50 -7.51 10.01
C VAL A 134 3.87 -8.98 9.83
N LEU A 135 3.19 -9.69 8.93
CA LEU A 135 3.48 -11.09 8.63
C LEU A 135 4.91 -11.27 8.11
N ILE A 136 5.31 -10.49 7.09
CA ILE A 136 6.67 -10.53 6.56
C ILE A 136 7.68 -10.17 7.64
N SER A 137 7.42 -9.11 8.41
CA SER A 137 8.35 -8.66 9.47
C SER A 137 8.53 -9.69 10.59
N ARG A 138 7.54 -10.55 10.84
CA ARG A 138 7.63 -11.65 11.83
C ARG A 138 8.37 -12.89 11.32
N TRP A 139 8.45 -13.07 9.99
CA TRP A 139 9.06 -14.24 9.39
C TRP A 139 10.48 -14.01 8.86
N PHE A 140 10.83 -12.75 8.63
CA PHE A 140 12.13 -12.38 8.06
C PHE A 140 12.89 -11.49 9.02
N ASP A 141 14.06 -11.95 9.48
CA ASP A 141 15.05 -11.13 10.17
C ASP A 141 16.05 -10.53 9.19
N LYS A 142 16.55 -11.35 8.24
CA LYS A 142 17.36 -10.92 7.10
C LYS A 142 16.50 -10.86 5.85
N ASN A 143 16.86 -10.01 4.89
CA ASN A 143 16.16 -9.83 3.60
C ASN A 143 14.68 -9.38 3.71
N ARG A 144 14.29 -8.67 4.78
CA ARG A 144 12.93 -8.14 4.94
C ARG A 144 12.54 -7.22 3.80
N GLY A 145 13.47 -6.36 3.36
CA GLY A 145 13.25 -5.42 2.26
C GLY A 145 12.93 -6.13 0.96
N LYS A 146 13.71 -7.15 0.61
CA LYS A 146 13.46 -7.96 -0.59
C LYS A 146 12.11 -8.69 -0.50
N ALA A 147 11.82 -9.31 0.64
CA ALA A 147 10.55 -10.01 0.84
C ALA A 147 9.36 -9.06 0.72
N MET A 148 9.45 -7.86 1.32
CA MET A 148 8.44 -6.80 1.23
C MET A 148 8.29 -6.32 -0.21
N GLY A 149 9.40 -6.03 -0.90
CA GLY A 149 9.40 -5.60 -2.30
C GLY A 149 8.68 -6.60 -3.21
N ILE A 150 9.01 -7.90 -3.11
CA ILE A 150 8.36 -8.95 -3.90
C ILE A 150 6.86 -9.06 -3.56
N ALA A 151 6.51 -9.04 -2.27
CA ALA A 151 5.10 -9.09 -1.87
C ALA A 151 4.29 -7.93 -2.45
N TYR A 152 4.85 -6.73 -2.46
CA TYR A 152 4.20 -5.52 -2.97
C TYR A 152 4.09 -5.47 -4.50
N LEU A 153 4.84 -6.31 -5.24
CA LEU A 153 4.57 -6.51 -6.67
C LEU A 153 3.15 -7.02 -6.92
N GLY A 154 2.55 -7.73 -5.95
CA GLY A 154 1.16 -8.15 -6.00
C GLY A 154 0.18 -6.99 -6.22
N ILE A 155 0.43 -5.83 -5.57
CA ILE A 155 -0.39 -4.62 -5.77
C ILE A 155 -0.33 -4.15 -7.23
N GLY A 156 0.88 -4.05 -7.79
CA GLY A 156 1.07 -3.61 -9.17
C GLY A 156 0.51 -4.60 -10.19
N ALA A 157 0.73 -5.90 -9.96
CA ALA A 157 0.16 -6.97 -10.80
C ALA A 157 -1.38 -6.96 -10.75
N GLY A 158 -1.96 -6.74 -9.56
CA GLY A 158 -3.40 -6.58 -9.38
C GLY A 158 -3.94 -5.39 -10.16
N GLY A 159 -3.30 -4.23 -10.04
CA GLY A 159 -3.70 -3.01 -10.77
C GLY A 159 -3.61 -3.15 -12.28
N ALA A 160 -2.64 -3.93 -12.80
CA ALA A 160 -2.47 -4.15 -14.22
C ALA A 160 -3.44 -5.21 -14.80
N LEU A 161 -3.65 -6.31 -14.09
CA LEU A 161 -4.36 -7.47 -14.62
C LEU A 161 -5.87 -7.47 -14.29
N VAL A 162 -6.25 -7.01 -13.10
CA VAL A 162 -7.64 -7.15 -12.66
C VAL A 162 -8.63 -6.33 -13.49
N PRO A 163 -8.36 -5.08 -13.91
CA PRO A 163 -9.27 -4.38 -14.82
C PRO A 163 -9.48 -5.11 -16.15
N LEU A 164 -8.44 -5.79 -16.66
CA LEU A 164 -8.55 -6.61 -17.89
C LEU A 164 -9.42 -7.85 -17.64
N ILE A 165 -9.26 -8.50 -16.49
CA ILE A 165 -10.10 -9.64 -16.08
C ILE A 165 -11.56 -9.17 -15.94
N ALA A 166 -11.79 -8.03 -15.27
CA ALA A 166 -13.11 -7.44 -15.08
C ALA A 166 -13.80 -7.14 -16.42
N ALA A 167 -13.07 -6.55 -17.38
CA ALA A 167 -13.57 -6.25 -18.71
C ALA A 167 -13.91 -7.55 -19.50
N GLY A 168 -13.06 -8.57 -19.39
CA GLY A 168 -13.32 -9.87 -20.04
C GLY A 168 -14.53 -10.59 -19.46
N LEU A 169 -14.72 -10.55 -18.16
CA LEU A 169 -15.88 -11.14 -17.50
C LEU A 169 -17.15 -10.36 -17.84
N GLU A 170 -17.10 -9.02 -17.77
CA GLU A 170 -18.25 -8.16 -18.05
C GLU A 170 -18.83 -8.38 -19.42
N LYS A 171 -17.99 -8.47 -20.43
CA LYS A 171 -18.41 -8.74 -21.82
C LYS A 171 -19.23 -10.04 -21.98
N ASN A 172 -18.93 -11.08 -21.18
CA ASN A 172 -19.54 -12.40 -21.32
C ASN A 172 -20.72 -12.64 -20.36
N TYR A 173 -20.68 -12.04 -19.16
CA TYR A 173 -21.60 -12.38 -18.06
C TYR A 173 -22.37 -11.18 -17.50
N GLY A 174 -22.14 -9.97 -18.04
CA GLY A 174 -22.69 -8.74 -17.50
C GLY A 174 -22.02 -8.30 -16.19
N TRP A 175 -22.21 -7.04 -15.79
CA TRP A 175 -21.44 -6.46 -14.70
C TRP A 175 -21.77 -7.04 -13.30
N HIS A 176 -23.03 -7.40 -13.01
CA HIS A 176 -23.43 -8.01 -11.74
C HIS A 176 -22.68 -9.34 -11.50
N ASN A 177 -22.81 -10.27 -12.44
CA ASN A 177 -22.14 -11.58 -12.32
C ASN A 177 -20.63 -11.45 -12.30
N SER A 178 -20.09 -10.49 -13.05
CA SER A 178 -18.64 -10.24 -13.07
C SER A 178 -18.12 -9.71 -11.75
N LEU A 179 -18.83 -8.77 -11.14
CA LEU A 179 -18.46 -8.24 -9.81
C LEU A 179 -18.59 -9.32 -8.73
N ALA A 180 -19.63 -10.14 -8.76
CA ALA A 180 -19.77 -11.31 -7.89
C ALA A 180 -18.62 -12.32 -8.09
N ALA A 181 -18.26 -12.60 -9.36
CA ALA A 181 -17.14 -13.48 -9.68
C ALA A 181 -15.81 -12.94 -9.12
N LEU A 182 -15.56 -11.62 -9.21
CA LEU A 182 -14.37 -11.02 -8.57
C LEU A 182 -14.37 -11.26 -7.06
N GLY A 183 -15.52 -11.14 -6.39
CA GLY A 183 -15.66 -11.42 -4.96
C GLY A 183 -15.32 -12.88 -4.61
N VAL A 184 -15.82 -13.84 -5.41
CA VAL A 184 -15.47 -15.27 -5.27
C VAL A 184 -13.98 -15.49 -5.52
N MET A 185 -13.40 -14.89 -6.55
CA MET A 185 -11.98 -15.01 -6.88
C MET A 185 -11.08 -14.51 -5.75
N VAL A 186 -11.43 -13.39 -5.07
CA VAL A 186 -10.69 -12.93 -3.88
C VAL A 186 -10.60 -14.04 -2.85
N VAL A 187 -11.73 -14.67 -2.54
CA VAL A 187 -11.77 -15.73 -1.52
C VAL A 187 -10.99 -16.96 -1.98
N LEU A 188 -11.19 -17.42 -3.22
CA LEU A 188 -10.53 -18.62 -3.74
C LEU A 188 -9.01 -18.48 -3.88
N ILE A 189 -8.51 -17.28 -4.18
CA ILE A 189 -7.07 -17.01 -4.33
C ILE A 189 -6.42 -16.81 -2.96
N ALA A 190 -6.97 -15.89 -2.13
CA ALA A 190 -6.29 -15.46 -0.92
C ALA A 190 -6.60 -16.32 0.30
N PHE A 191 -7.82 -16.81 0.48
CA PHE A 191 -8.21 -17.54 1.69
C PHE A 191 -7.43 -18.85 1.90
N PRO A 192 -7.28 -19.74 0.90
CA PRO A 192 -6.49 -20.96 1.09
C PRO A 192 -5.04 -20.67 1.44
N MET A 193 -4.45 -19.67 0.78
CA MET A 193 -3.06 -19.27 1.04
C MET A 193 -2.87 -18.79 2.48
N VAL A 194 -3.79 -17.96 2.97
CA VAL A 194 -3.74 -17.46 4.36
C VAL A 194 -4.06 -18.57 5.36
N TRP A 195 -4.98 -19.48 5.02
CA TRP A 195 -5.36 -20.61 5.89
C TRP A 195 -4.19 -21.51 6.23
N PHE A 196 -3.32 -21.82 5.28
CA PHE A 196 -2.18 -22.71 5.48
C PHE A 196 -0.95 -22.02 6.07
N ILE A 197 -1.00 -20.73 6.43
CA ILE A 197 0.10 -20.09 7.15
C ILE A 197 0.33 -20.80 8.48
N LYS A 198 1.50 -21.41 8.63
CA LYS A 198 1.93 -21.98 9.91
C LYS A 198 2.32 -20.86 10.87
N GLY A 199 2.14 -21.04 12.17
CA GLY A 199 2.57 -20.07 13.17
C GLY A 199 4.07 -19.75 13.01
N SER A 200 4.45 -18.47 13.18
CA SER A 200 5.85 -18.02 13.09
C SER A 200 6.74 -18.82 14.03
N SER A 201 7.92 -19.24 13.56
CA SER A 201 8.92 -19.93 14.38
C SER A 201 9.43 -19.06 15.55
N SER A 202 9.36 -17.74 15.42
CA SER A 202 9.68 -16.80 16.52
C SER A 202 8.63 -16.85 17.66
N ALA A 203 7.41 -17.35 17.40
CA ALA A 203 6.40 -17.61 18.44
C ALA A 203 6.69 -18.91 19.23
N ARG A 204 7.63 -19.74 18.77
CA ARG A 204 8.10 -20.96 19.48
C ARG A 204 9.24 -20.71 20.46
N SER A 205 9.81 -19.50 20.53
CA SER A 205 10.73 -19.16 21.60
C SER A 205 9.94 -19.05 22.91
N ASN A 206 10.10 -20.08 23.70
CA ASN A 206 9.75 -20.26 25.11
C ASN A 206 8.48 -19.53 25.61
N PRO A 207 7.39 -20.25 25.94
CA PRO A 207 6.16 -19.64 26.50
C PRO A 207 6.41 -18.86 27.79
N GLU A 208 7.53 -19.12 28.48
CA GLU A 208 7.90 -18.49 29.74
C GLU A 208 8.47 -17.08 29.63
N ILE A 209 8.93 -16.65 28.43
CA ILE A 209 9.39 -15.27 28.23
C ILE A 209 8.35 -14.53 27.38
N ARG A 210 7.16 -14.34 27.92
CA ARG A 210 6.23 -13.32 27.43
C ARG A 210 6.71 -11.95 27.94
N GLU A 211 7.66 -11.33 27.27
CA GLU A 211 7.90 -9.92 27.49
C GLU A 211 6.57 -9.16 27.36
N PRO A 212 6.28 -8.24 28.29
CA PRO A 212 5.02 -7.49 28.29
C PRO A 212 4.84 -6.73 26.98
N ALA A 213 3.62 -6.69 26.50
CA ALA A 213 3.28 -5.94 25.28
C ALA A 213 3.69 -4.48 25.47
N ILE A 214 4.45 -3.92 24.53
CA ILE A 214 4.89 -2.52 24.55
C ILE A 214 3.65 -1.62 24.68
N PRO A 215 3.50 -0.84 25.77
CA PRO A 215 2.32 0.00 25.94
C PRO A 215 2.29 1.10 24.87
N ILE A 216 1.11 1.41 24.34
CA ILE A 216 0.94 2.43 23.30
C ILE A 216 1.50 3.79 23.75
N ARG A 217 1.42 4.08 25.05
CA ARG A 217 1.97 5.32 25.63
C ARG A 217 3.47 5.46 25.34
N SER A 218 4.24 4.36 25.40
CA SER A 218 5.68 4.40 25.12
C SER A 218 5.99 4.66 23.63
N ILE A 219 5.10 4.26 22.71
CA ILE A 219 5.21 4.60 21.29
C ILE A 219 4.90 6.07 21.10
N LEU A 220 3.78 6.57 21.65
CA LEU A 220 3.33 7.96 21.49
C LEU A 220 4.20 8.98 22.23
N THR A 221 4.95 8.59 23.25
CA THR A 221 5.92 9.46 23.92
C THR A 221 7.30 9.47 23.23
N ASN A 222 7.52 8.59 22.26
CA ASN A 222 8.80 8.49 21.57
C ASN A 222 8.88 9.50 20.41
N ARG A 223 9.88 10.39 20.43
CA ARG A 223 10.13 11.37 19.37
C ARG A 223 10.24 10.73 17.98
N ASN A 224 10.84 9.55 17.89
CA ASN A 224 11.04 8.86 16.60
C ASN A 224 9.71 8.46 15.94
N PHE A 225 8.63 8.28 16.73
CA PHE A 225 7.30 8.01 16.18
C PHE A 225 6.79 9.20 15.35
N TYR A 226 6.92 10.42 15.89
CA TYR A 226 6.50 11.63 15.19
C TYR A 226 7.41 11.95 13.99
N LEU A 227 8.72 11.74 14.12
CA LEU A 227 9.66 11.91 13.01
C LEU A 227 9.34 10.96 11.86
N LEU A 228 9.05 9.69 12.16
CA LEU A 228 8.66 8.70 11.15
C LEU A 228 7.28 9.03 10.55
N GLY A 229 6.27 9.31 11.38
CA GLY A 229 4.90 9.59 10.95
C GLY A 229 4.79 10.88 10.12
N ILE A 230 5.39 11.99 10.56
CA ILE A 230 5.35 13.24 9.80
C ILE A 230 6.18 13.12 8.52
N GLY A 231 7.34 12.44 8.58
CA GLY A 231 8.15 12.18 7.40
C GLY A 231 7.39 11.35 6.35
N SER A 232 6.67 10.29 6.77
CA SER A 232 5.86 9.48 5.85
C SER A 232 4.68 10.27 5.27
N MET A 233 3.97 11.04 6.09
CA MET A 233 2.89 11.93 5.62
C MET A 233 3.36 12.89 4.52
N CYS A 234 4.56 13.47 4.67
CA CYS A 234 5.13 14.35 3.65
C CYS A 234 5.32 13.61 2.33
N ALA A 235 5.95 12.43 2.34
CA ALA A 235 6.22 11.69 1.13
C ALA A 235 4.95 11.11 0.49
N ILE A 236 4.11 10.43 1.27
CA ILE A 236 2.83 9.86 0.80
C ILE A 236 1.90 10.96 0.26
N GLY A 237 1.85 12.11 0.92
CA GLY A 237 1.07 13.25 0.45
C GLY A 237 1.56 13.78 -0.89
N VAL A 238 2.87 13.97 -1.05
CA VAL A 238 3.47 14.41 -2.33
C VAL A 238 3.21 13.40 -3.44
N VAL A 239 3.48 12.12 -3.16
CA VAL A 239 3.25 11.03 -4.12
C VAL A 239 1.78 10.94 -4.52
N GLY A 240 0.86 11.02 -3.55
CA GLY A 240 -0.58 11.03 -3.78
C GLY A 240 -1.04 12.25 -4.59
N GLY A 241 -0.57 13.44 -4.23
CA GLY A 241 -0.89 14.69 -4.91
C GLY A 241 -0.48 14.66 -6.39
N VAL A 242 0.77 14.33 -6.65
CA VAL A 242 1.30 14.24 -8.01
C VAL A 242 0.59 13.16 -8.81
N ASN A 243 0.45 11.95 -8.25
CA ASN A 243 -0.12 10.81 -8.98
C ASN A 243 -1.59 11.03 -9.38
N GLN A 244 -2.39 11.66 -8.51
CA GLN A 244 -3.80 11.91 -8.79
C GLN A 244 -4.00 13.05 -9.80
N HIS A 245 -3.12 14.04 -9.83
CA HIS A 245 -3.20 15.16 -10.77
C HIS A 245 -2.40 14.96 -12.06
N LEU A 246 -1.56 13.92 -12.13
CA LEU A 246 -0.69 13.70 -13.29
C LEU A 246 -1.45 13.65 -14.61
N LYS A 247 -2.59 12.96 -14.68
CA LYS A 247 -3.40 12.88 -15.90
C LYS A 247 -3.95 14.23 -16.31
N LEU A 248 -4.48 15.00 -15.35
CA LEU A 248 -5.03 16.35 -15.60
C LEU A 248 -3.92 17.27 -16.08
N TYR A 249 -2.78 17.29 -15.40
CA TYR A 249 -1.62 18.06 -15.78
C TYR A 249 -1.13 17.74 -17.22
N LEU A 250 -1.05 16.46 -17.59
CA LEU A 250 -0.67 16.07 -18.95
C LEU A 250 -1.68 16.54 -19.99
N ARG A 251 -2.97 16.57 -19.64
CA ARG A 251 -4.02 17.11 -20.51
C ARG A 251 -3.89 18.63 -20.68
N ASP A 252 -3.50 19.36 -19.64
CA ASP A 252 -3.23 20.81 -19.73
C ASP A 252 -1.99 21.12 -20.57
N LEU A 253 -1.11 20.14 -20.78
CA LEU A 253 0.03 20.21 -21.70
C LEU A 253 -0.29 19.64 -23.10
N ASP A 254 -1.56 19.54 -23.48
CA ASP A 254 -2.05 19.05 -24.78
C ASP A 254 -1.68 17.59 -25.14
N PHE A 255 -1.23 16.80 -24.16
CA PHE A 255 -1.04 15.36 -24.38
C PHE A 255 -2.38 14.68 -24.68
N THR A 256 -2.40 13.81 -25.68
CA THR A 256 -3.58 13.01 -26.00
C THR A 256 -3.89 12.03 -24.86
N GLN A 257 -5.12 11.53 -24.81
CA GLN A 257 -5.53 10.51 -23.82
C GLN A 257 -4.62 9.28 -23.84
N SER A 258 -4.22 8.84 -25.03
CA SER A 258 -3.32 7.69 -25.20
C SER A 258 -1.91 7.97 -24.68
N GLN A 259 -1.35 9.13 -25.00
CA GLN A 259 -0.02 9.53 -24.51
C GLN A 259 0.01 9.65 -22.98
N ALA A 260 -1.02 10.28 -22.38
CA ALA A 260 -1.14 10.36 -20.93
C ALA A 260 -1.22 8.98 -20.29
N ALA A 261 -1.97 8.04 -20.89
CA ALA A 261 -2.06 6.66 -20.43
C ALA A 261 -0.69 5.94 -20.50
N HIS A 262 0.08 6.12 -21.57
CA HIS A 262 1.43 5.55 -21.68
C HIS A 262 2.38 6.08 -20.61
N ILE A 263 2.34 7.38 -20.30
CA ILE A 263 3.17 7.99 -19.27
C ILE A 263 2.81 7.43 -17.88
N ILE A 264 1.51 7.34 -17.56
CA ILE A 264 1.04 6.76 -16.29
C ILE A 264 1.45 5.28 -16.18
N SER A 265 1.33 4.52 -17.29
CA SER A 265 1.78 3.13 -17.33
C SER A 265 3.29 3.02 -17.08
N LEU A 266 4.10 3.94 -17.62
CA LEU A 266 5.54 3.98 -17.39
C LEU A 266 5.86 4.28 -15.92
N VAL A 267 5.13 5.20 -15.25
CA VAL A 267 5.24 5.43 -13.80
C VAL A 267 4.98 4.13 -13.02
N LEU A 268 3.90 3.42 -13.36
CA LEU A 268 3.54 2.18 -12.67
C LEU A 268 4.57 1.06 -12.90
N LEU A 269 5.05 0.89 -14.14
CA LEU A 269 6.10 -0.08 -14.46
C LEU A 269 7.40 0.25 -13.71
N SER A 270 7.81 1.52 -13.71
CA SER A 270 8.98 1.97 -12.95
C SER A 270 8.80 1.77 -11.45
N SER A 271 7.57 1.86 -10.94
CA SER A 271 7.30 1.60 -9.52
C SER A 271 7.47 0.12 -9.14
N LEU A 272 7.26 -0.81 -10.06
CA LEU A 272 7.56 -2.23 -9.83
C LEU A 272 9.07 -2.43 -9.67
N ALA A 273 9.87 -1.83 -10.57
CA ALA A 273 11.32 -1.84 -10.46
C ALA A 273 11.80 -1.15 -9.17
N GLY A 274 11.19 -0.02 -8.82
CA GLY A 274 11.45 0.72 -7.59
C GLY A 274 11.25 -0.11 -6.32
N ARG A 275 10.17 -0.90 -6.24
CA ARG A 275 9.91 -1.82 -5.10
C ARG A 275 11.03 -2.84 -4.91
N LEU A 276 11.49 -3.46 -5.99
CA LEU A 276 12.58 -4.43 -5.93
C LEU A 276 13.89 -3.77 -5.56
N LEU A 277 14.23 -2.66 -6.21
CA LEU A 277 15.49 -1.92 -6.01
C LEU A 277 15.58 -1.38 -4.58
N MET A 278 14.56 -0.65 -4.11
CA MET A 278 14.57 -0.06 -2.78
C MET A 278 14.48 -1.13 -1.68
N GLY A 279 13.76 -2.23 -1.93
CA GLY A 279 13.75 -3.39 -1.03
C GLY A 279 15.13 -4.03 -0.88
N TRP A 280 15.84 -4.20 -1.98
CA TRP A 280 17.23 -4.71 -1.96
C TRP A 280 18.18 -3.74 -1.26
N LEU A 281 18.08 -2.43 -1.56
CA LEU A 281 18.88 -1.41 -0.89
C LEU A 281 18.62 -1.35 0.61
N ALA A 282 17.37 -1.51 1.06
CA ALA A 282 16.98 -1.51 2.47
C ALA A 282 17.54 -2.70 3.27
N ASP A 283 17.96 -3.77 2.58
CA ASP A 283 18.62 -4.92 3.22
C ASP A 283 20.15 -4.75 3.29
N ILE A 284 20.74 -3.89 2.45
CA ILE A 284 22.19 -3.66 2.40
C ILE A 284 22.60 -2.43 3.19
N PHE A 285 21.83 -1.35 3.04
CA PHE A 285 22.12 -0.06 3.66
C PHE A 285 21.24 0.18 4.89
N HIS A 286 21.62 1.14 5.72
CA HIS A 286 20.72 1.61 6.79
C HIS A 286 19.41 2.11 6.19
N ARG A 287 18.30 1.60 6.68
CA ARG A 287 16.95 1.92 6.16
C ARG A 287 16.63 3.40 6.18
N LYS A 288 17.14 4.14 7.16
CA LYS A 288 17.10 5.60 7.21
C LYS A 288 17.63 6.23 5.92
N HIS A 289 18.81 5.81 5.44
CA HIS A 289 19.42 6.39 4.24
C HIS A 289 18.64 6.03 2.97
N VAL A 290 18.07 4.82 2.93
CA VAL A 290 17.21 4.41 1.82
C VAL A 290 15.91 5.21 1.82
N MET A 291 15.32 5.47 2.99
CA MET A 291 14.14 6.31 3.12
C MET A 291 14.40 7.76 2.67
N ILE A 292 15.53 8.35 3.09
CA ILE A 292 15.96 9.67 2.61
C ILE A 292 16.15 9.66 1.08
N LEU A 293 16.82 8.63 0.55
CA LEU A 293 17.03 8.49 -0.90
C LEU A 293 15.71 8.46 -1.67
N ILE A 294 14.72 7.70 -1.20
CA ILE A 294 13.38 7.63 -1.81
C ILE A 294 12.74 9.03 -1.84
N TYR A 295 12.78 9.76 -0.73
CA TYR A 295 12.18 11.09 -0.64
C TYR A 295 12.90 12.11 -1.52
N LEU A 296 14.23 12.02 -1.63
CA LEU A 296 15.01 12.84 -2.55
C LEU A 296 14.72 12.49 -4.02
N ILE A 297 14.54 11.21 -4.37
CA ILE A 297 14.13 10.79 -5.71
C ILE A 297 12.78 11.42 -6.07
N VAL A 298 11.79 11.38 -5.17
CA VAL A 298 10.50 12.03 -5.38
C VAL A 298 10.67 13.55 -5.53
N ALA A 299 11.45 14.18 -4.63
CA ALA A 299 11.69 15.62 -4.66
C ALA A 299 12.41 16.08 -5.94
N THR A 300 13.32 15.28 -6.48
CA THR A 300 14.06 15.61 -7.73
C THR A 300 13.28 15.28 -9.00
N ALA A 301 12.29 14.40 -8.92
CA ALA A 301 11.42 14.08 -10.05
C ALA A 301 10.42 15.22 -10.34
N VAL A 302 9.77 15.78 -9.31
CA VAL A 302 8.70 16.79 -9.49
C VAL A 302 9.16 18.05 -10.25
N PRO A 303 10.38 18.60 -10.06
CA PRO A 303 10.88 19.73 -10.89
C PRO A 303 10.86 19.48 -12.38
N LEU A 304 11.00 18.24 -12.85
CA LEU A 304 10.91 17.89 -14.27
C LEU A 304 9.53 18.18 -14.87
N LEU A 305 8.48 18.31 -14.05
CA LEU A 305 7.18 18.79 -14.50
C LEU A 305 7.16 20.30 -14.75
N LEU A 306 8.01 21.09 -14.09
CA LEU A 306 8.05 22.55 -14.16
C LEU A 306 8.95 23.08 -15.29
N VAL A 307 9.95 22.33 -15.70
CA VAL A 307 10.90 22.72 -16.75
C VAL A 307 10.28 22.47 -18.11
N ASN A 308 10.38 23.42 -19.06
CA ASN A 308 9.79 23.28 -20.40
C ASN A 308 10.82 23.02 -21.51
N ASP A 309 12.10 22.89 -21.20
CA ASP A 309 13.19 23.15 -22.13
C ASP A 309 13.63 21.95 -22.99
N PHE A 310 13.17 20.70 -22.70
CA PHE A 310 13.58 19.57 -23.53
C PHE A 310 12.49 18.53 -23.79
N PRO A 311 12.45 17.98 -25.02
CA PRO A 311 11.54 16.89 -25.34
C PRO A 311 11.92 15.62 -24.54
N GLY A 312 10.90 14.92 -24.01
CA GLY A 312 11.12 13.67 -23.26
C GLY A 312 11.25 13.84 -21.74
N ARG A 313 11.28 15.04 -21.19
CA ARG A 313 11.31 15.31 -19.73
C ARG A 313 10.25 14.55 -18.94
N ILE A 314 9.05 14.45 -19.48
CA ILE A 314 7.92 13.76 -18.85
C ILE A 314 8.17 12.26 -18.73
N TYR A 315 8.86 11.65 -19.69
CA TYR A 315 9.25 10.23 -19.60
C TYR A 315 10.33 10.01 -18.55
N ILE A 316 11.30 10.92 -18.45
CA ILE A 316 12.33 10.89 -17.41
C ILE A 316 11.68 11.07 -16.03
N PHE A 317 10.77 12.02 -15.89
CA PHE A 317 9.94 12.16 -14.69
C PHE A 317 9.23 10.86 -14.36
N ALA A 318 8.56 10.24 -15.33
CA ALA A 318 7.79 9.01 -15.10
C ALA A 318 8.66 7.86 -14.55
N VAL A 319 9.89 7.71 -15.04
CA VAL A 319 10.83 6.70 -14.57
C VAL A 319 11.30 7.03 -13.15
N ILE A 320 11.81 8.23 -12.92
CA ILE A 320 12.39 8.65 -11.63
C ILE A 320 11.30 8.66 -10.54
N PHE A 321 10.17 9.30 -10.82
CA PHE A 321 9.04 9.37 -9.90
C PHE A 321 8.47 7.98 -9.59
N GLY A 322 8.34 7.12 -10.61
CA GLY A 322 7.89 5.75 -10.45
C GLY A 322 8.80 4.94 -9.51
N ILE A 323 10.13 5.06 -9.64
CA ILE A 323 11.07 4.40 -8.73
C ILE A 323 10.85 4.87 -7.28
N GLY A 324 10.68 6.17 -7.04
CA GLY A 324 10.37 6.72 -5.72
C GLY A 324 9.04 6.21 -5.17
N LEU A 325 7.97 6.29 -5.97
CA LEU A 325 6.64 5.74 -5.66
C LEU A 325 6.69 4.27 -5.23
N GLY A 326 7.53 3.47 -5.90
CA GLY A 326 7.65 2.04 -5.58
C GLY A 326 8.26 1.79 -4.21
N GLY A 327 9.22 2.59 -3.78
CA GLY A 327 9.93 2.42 -2.51
C GLY A 327 9.18 2.94 -1.30
N ASP A 328 8.36 3.97 -1.46
CA ASP A 328 7.81 4.76 -0.37
C ASP A 328 6.96 3.94 0.61
N TYR A 329 5.88 3.30 0.15
CA TYR A 329 5.02 2.48 1.02
C TYR A 329 5.72 1.31 1.71
N MET A 330 6.85 0.85 1.17
CA MET A 330 7.55 -0.32 1.68
C MET A 330 8.55 0.02 2.77
N ILE A 331 9.20 1.20 2.70
CA ILE A 331 10.28 1.55 3.63
C ILE A 331 9.75 1.91 5.02
N ILE A 332 8.53 2.45 5.11
CA ILE A 332 7.91 2.90 6.36
C ILE A 332 7.77 1.75 7.37
N PRO A 333 7.13 0.60 7.03
CA PRO A 333 7.00 -0.52 7.97
C PRO A 333 8.35 -1.17 8.32
N LEU A 334 9.35 -1.12 7.43
CA LEU A 334 10.70 -1.58 7.73
C LEU A 334 11.34 -0.71 8.80
N MET A 335 11.24 0.63 8.68
CA MET A 335 11.70 1.58 9.69
C MET A 335 10.93 1.42 11.01
N ALA A 336 9.61 1.34 10.96
CA ALA A 336 8.77 1.16 12.15
C ALA A 336 9.13 -0.13 12.91
N GLY A 337 9.37 -1.23 12.18
CA GLY A 337 9.79 -2.50 12.77
C GLY A 337 11.15 -2.44 13.48
N ASP A 338 12.08 -1.62 12.97
CA ASP A 338 13.38 -1.43 13.60
C ASP A 338 13.32 -0.50 14.83
N LEU A 339 12.50 0.54 14.75
CA LEU A 339 12.41 1.56 15.81
C LEU A 339 11.60 1.08 17.02
N PHE A 340 10.51 0.33 16.77
CA PHE A 340 9.52 -0.03 17.79
C PHE A 340 9.40 -1.54 18.01
N GLY A 341 10.16 -2.32 17.24
CA GLY A 341 10.11 -3.77 17.29
C GLY A 341 8.90 -4.36 16.53
N VAL A 342 9.06 -5.59 16.06
CA VAL A 342 8.06 -6.30 15.24
C VAL A 342 6.77 -6.59 16.02
N ARG A 343 6.85 -6.69 17.35
CA ARG A 343 5.68 -6.95 18.23
C ARG A 343 4.71 -5.77 18.32
N ALA A 344 5.23 -4.55 18.25
CA ALA A 344 4.42 -3.32 18.27
C ALA A 344 4.09 -2.80 16.86
N LEU A 345 4.57 -3.48 15.82
CA LEU A 345 4.49 -3.02 14.43
C LEU A 345 3.04 -2.80 13.98
N GLY A 346 2.12 -3.69 14.37
CA GLY A 346 0.71 -3.56 14.01
C GLY A 346 0.11 -2.24 14.51
N ARG A 347 0.27 -1.93 15.80
CA ARG A 347 -0.24 -0.68 16.40
C ARG A 347 0.47 0.55 15.88
N THR A 348 1.79 0.49 15.74
CA THR A 348 2.58 1.60 15.20
C THR A 348 2.16 1.93 13.78
N MET A 349 2.09 0.94 12.91
CA MET A 349 1.66 1.12 11.52
C MET A 349 0.18 1.45 11.40
N GLY A 350 -0.66 0.92 12.29
CA GLY A 350 -2.09 1.26 12.32
C GLY A 350 -2.32 2.77 12.49
N ILE A 351 -1.51 3.46 13.30
CA ILE A 351 -1.60 4.93 13.47
C ILE A 351 -0.94 5.65 12.29
N ILE A 352 0.25 5.21 11.86
CA ILE A 352 0.98 5.85 10.75
C ILE A 352 0.15 5.79 9.47
N LEU A 353 -0.44 4.65 9.13
CA LEU A 353 -1.27 4.49 7.92
C LEU A 353 -2.54 5.36 7.94
N VAL A 354 -3.08 5.64 9.13
CA VAL A 354 -4.17 6.63 9.27
C VAL A 354 -3.67 8.02 8.91
N ALA A 355 -2.54 8.44 9.45
CA ALA A 355 -1.94 9.74 9.17
C ALA A 355 -1.55 9.86 7.67
N ASP A 356 -0.98 8.81 7.09
CA ASP A 356 -0.67 8.72 5.66
C ASP A 356 -1.93 8.80 4.79
N GLY A 357 -3.03 8.14 5.17
CA GLY A 357 -4.30 8.22 4.48
C GLY A 357 -4.93 9.63 4.49
N VAL A 358 -4.78 10.35 5.60
CA VAL A 358 -5.16 11.77 5.69
C VAL A 358 -4.31 12.61 4.73
N ALA A 359 -3.00 12.43 4.71
CA ALA A 359 -2.11 13.14 3.80
C ALA A 359 -2.42 12.82 2.32
N GLU A 360 -2.61 11.53 1.99
CA GLU A 360 -2.99 11.07 0.63
C GLU A 360 -4.33 11.66 0.16
N SER A 361 -5.19 12.08 1.07
CA SER A 361 -6.46 12.73 0.75
C SER A 361 -6.34 14.25 0.64
N LEU A 362 -5.62 14.88 1.56
CA LEU A 362 -5.53 16.35 1.64
C LEU A 362 -4.61 16.95 0.57
N PHE A 363 -3.50 16.30 0.25
CA PHE A 363 -2.54 16.87 -0.70
C PHE A 363 -3.07 16.96 -2.14
N PRO A 364 -3.79 15.99 -2.70
CA PRO A 364 -4.47 16.17 -3.97
C PRO A 364 -5.51 17.29 -3.93
N MET A 365 -6.31 17.38 -2.86
CA MET A 365 -7.29 18.48 -2.71
C MET A 365 -6.59 19.84 -2.68
N PHE A 366 -5.49 19.94 -1.95
CA PHE A 366 -4.66 21.15 -1.92
C PHE A 366 -4.12 21.51 -3.31
N LEU A 367 -3.58 20.52 -4.06
CA LEU A 367 -3.03 20.73 -5.39
C LEU A 367 -4.13 21.17 -6.38
N GLY A 368 -5.33 20.58 -6.28
CA GLY A 368 -6.50 21.01 -7.06
C GLY A 368 -6.92 22.43 -6.73
N ALA A 369 -7.00 22.81 -5.45
CA ALA A 369 -7.34 24.18 -5.05
C ALA A 369 -6.30 25.20 -5.54
N MET A 370 -5.00 24.87 -5.49
CA MET A 370 -3.94 25.73 -6.04
C MET A 370 -4.10 25.93 -7.56
N HIS A 371 -4.41 24.86 -8.29
CA HIS A 371 -4.70 24.94 -9.72
C HIS A 371 -5.94 25.81 -10.01
N ASP A 372 -7.01 25.66 -9.25
CA ASP A 372 -8.25 26.42 -9.47
C ASP A 372 -8.05 27.93 -9.26
N ILE A 373 -7.19 28.30 -8.29
CA ILE A 373 -6.85 29.70 -7.99
C ILE A 373 -5.89 30.28 -9.03
N HIS A 374 -4.80 29.58 -9.35
CA HIS A 374 -3.69 30.11 -10.17
C HIS A 374 -3.79 29.70 -11.63
N LYS A 375 -4.74 28.83 -12.02
CA LYS A 375 -4.92 28.26 -13.37
C LYS A 375 -3.68 27.55 -13.92
N ASN A 376 -2.79 27.13 -13.04
CA ASN A 376 -1.62 26.31 -13.35
C ASN A 376 -1.16 25.50 -12.11
N TYR A 377 -0.31 24.52 -12.33
CA TYR A 377 0.21 23.64 -11.26
C TYR A 377 1.53 24.12 -10.63
N THR A 378 2.13 25.21 -11.15
CA THR A 378 3.51 25.62 -10.80
C THR A 378 3.70 25.81 -9.30
N LEU A 379 2.87 26.65 -8.67
CA LEU A 379 2.97 26.92 -7.24
C LEU A 379 2.70 25.64 -6.41
N GLY A 380 1.70 24.86 -6.80
CA GLY A 380 1.36 23.61 -6.14
C GLY A 380 2.54 22.62 -6.16
N PHE A 381 3.17 22.41 -7.31
CA PHE A 381 4.34 21.53 -7.43
C PHE A 381 5.55 22.05 -6.64
N VAL A 382 5.82 23.36 -6.65
CA VAL A 382 6.90 23.95 -5.84
C VAL A 382 6.68 23.68 -4.36
N ILE A 383 5.46 23.81 -3.85
CA ILE A 383 5.13 23.49 -2.46
C ILE A 383 5.34 21.99 -2.20
N LEU A 384 4.90 21.11 -3.11
CA LEU A 384 5.13 19.67 -2.96
C LEU A 384 6.62 19.30 -2.92
N ILE A 385 7.48 19.98 -3.72
CA ILE A 385 8.93 19.81 -3.67
C ILE A 385 9.46 20.19 -2.28
N CYS A 386 9.05 21.35 -1.76
CA CYS A 386 9.45 21.78 -0.42
C CYS A 386 9.00 20.78 0.67
N VAL A 387 7.78 20.22 0.54
CA VAL A 387 7.27 19.21 1.47
C VAL A 387 8.07 17.91 1.38
N ALA A 388 8.41 17.44 0.18
CA ALA A 388 9.25 16.24 0.01
C ALA A 388 10.64 16.42 0.63
N LEU A 389 11.26 17.59 0.43
CA LEU A 389 12.55 17.94 1.04
C LEU A 389 12.45 18.05 2.56
N ALA A 390 11.37 18.64 3.07
CA ALA A 390 11.10 18.70 4.51
C ALA A 390 10.94 17.29 5.10
N GLY A 391 10.23 16.40 4.41
CA GLY A 391 10.11 14.99 4.78
C GLY A 391 11.48 14.29 4.86
N ALA A 392 12.33 14.48 3.85
CA ALA A 392 13.71 13.94 3.84
C ALA A 392 14.54 14.49 5.01
N LEU A 393 14.40 15.78 5.31
CA LEU A 393 15.08 16.43 6.43
C LEU A 393 14.58 15.88 7.79
N ILE A 394 13.27 15.74 7.98
CA ILE A 394 12.67 15.18 9.20
C ILE A 394 13.17 13.77 9.45
N VAL A 395 13.15 12.90 8.41
CA VAL A 395 13.66 11.53 8.50
C VAL A 395 15.16 11.49 8.78
N SER A 396 15.91 12.52 8.39
CA SER A 396 17.35 12.59 8.67
C SER A 396 17.69 12.64 10.16
N PHE A 397 16.75 13.03 11.03
CA PHE A 397 16.90 13.01 12.48
C PHE A 397 16.59 11.64 13.12
N LEU A 398 16.08 10.67 12.38
CA LEU A 398 15.90 9.31 12.88
C LEU A 398 17.24 8.64 13.17
N PRO A 399 17.31 7.68 14.11
CA PRO A 399 18.52 6.90 14.34
C PRO A 399 18.83 5.99 13.13
N LYS A 400 20.10 5.60 13.00
CA LYS A 400 20.51 4.62 11.99
C LYS A 400 20.01 3.22 12.40
N THR A 401 19.24 2.57 11.54
CA THR A 401 18.64 1.25 11.80
C THR A 401 18.83 0.32 10.59
N GLY A 402 18.66 -0.96 10.80
CA GLY A 402 18.50 -1.92 9.73
C GLY A 402 19.76 -2.33 8.97
N LYS A 403 20.98 -2.11 9.48
CA LYS A 403 22.14 -2.79 8.91
C LYS A 403 22.03 -4.27 9.26
N ALA A 404 21.94 -5.14 8.25
CA ALA A 404 22.12 -6.55 8.45
C ALA A 404 23.51 -6.74 9.11
N GLY A 405 23.51 -7.10 10.40
CA GLY A 405 24.75 -7.35 11.12
C GLY A 405 25.58 -8.40 10.40
N ASN A 406 26.89 -8.16 10.37
CA ASN A 406 27.86 -9.19 10.07
C ASN A 406 27.71 -10.35 11.04
#